data_0ea34320611f5faa4bed60bf8fe4463d
#
_entry.id   0ea34320611f5faa4bed60bf8fe4463d
#
_cell.length_a   1.000
_cell.length_b   1.000
_cell.length_c   1.000
_cell.angle_alpha   90.00
_cell.angle_beta   90.00
_cell.angle_gamma   90.00
#
_symmetry.space_group_name_H-M   'P 1'
#
loop_
_entity.id
_entity.type
_entity.pdbx_description
1 polymer ?
#
loop_
_entity_poly.entity_id
_entity_poly.type
_entity_poly.pdbx_seq_one_letter_code
_entity_poly.pdbx_strand_id
1 'polypeptide(L)'
;IAGSYAADRFMIVFKQATVVPLTFIDVAANWNNVNGIEINWVTENEMMLSKYEVERSSDGLQFNAIYNQQPLNTGARATYLQKDELPLAGINYYRIKAYNADGSAIYSKIVKVLPKAMISSITVYPNPVVERNIFIKFQNQPVGKYKAELKAADGKLILSDVIIITEENCIKKLSIKKHLAQGAYFLRLSINEEVKADVKLIVK
;
A
#
# COMPACT_ATOMS: atom_id res chain seq x y z
N ILE A 1 -9.04 -7.87 -76.87
CA ILE A 1 -8.24 -7.63 -75.70
C ILE A 1 -8.16 -8.93 -74.94
N ALA A 2 -7.02 -9.63 -75.06
CA ALA A 2 -6.79 -10.89 -74.37
C ALA A 2 -6.84 -10.68 -72.87
N GLY A 3 -7.77 -11.36 -72.23
CA GLY A 3 -7.97 -11.29 -70.82
C GLY A 3 -6.72 -11.72 -70.01
N SER A 4 -6.28 -10.90 -69.16
CA SER A 4 -5.19 -11.11 -68.25
C SER A 4 -5.62 -12.06 -67.10
N TYR A 5 -5.76 -13.36 -67.43
CA TYR A 5 -5.93 -14.43 -66.47
C TYR A 5 -4.58 -15.11 -66.24
N ALA A 6 -3.60 -14.36 -65.77
CA ALA A 6 -2.41 -15.00 -65.22
C ALA A 6 -2.74 -15.45 -63.79
N ALA A 7 -2.71 -16.75 -63.52
CA ALA A 7 -2.67 -17.29 -62.18
C ALA A 7 -1.50 -16.62 -61.43
N ASP A 8 -1.66 -16.36 -60.16
CA ASP A 8 -0.62 -15.81 -59.26
C ASP A 8 -0.31 -14.31 -59.32
N ARG A 9 -1.26 -13.46 -59.73
CA ARG A 9 -1.12 -12.01 -59.70
C ARG A 9 -1.18 -11.38 -58.29
N PHE A 10 -1.85 -12.05 -57.36
CA PHE A 10 -1.99 -11.57 -55.97
C PHE A 10 -1.83 -12.73 -55.01
N MET A 11 -0.89 -12.62 -54.15
CA MET A 11 -0.74 -13.50 -53.00
C MET A 11 -1.22 -12.75 -51.74
N ILE A 12 -2.30 -13.22 -51.14
CA ILE A 12 -2.75 -12.72 -49.86
C ILE A 12 -1.89 -13.43 -48.79
N VAL A 13 -0.94 -12.70 -48.24
CA VAL A 13 -0.13 -13.20 -47.13
C VAL A 13 -0.81 -12.78 -45.84
N PHE A 14 -1.39 -13.72 -45.11
CA PHE A 14 -1.82 -13.49 -43.75
C PHE A 14 -0.60 -13.49 -42.84
N LYS A 15 -0.20 -12.31 -42.39
CA LYS A 15 0.82 -12.18 -41.35
C LYS A 15 0.10 -12.32 -40.01
N GLN A 16 0.44 -13.36 -39.25
CA GLN A 16 -0.08 -13.51 -37.91
C GLN A 16 0.32 -12.26 -37.10
N ALA A 17 -0.66 -11.54 -36.61
CA ALA A 17 -0.39 -10.41 -35.70
C ALA A 17 0.24 -10.96 -34.44
N THR A 18 1.45 -10.52 -34.13
CA THR A 18 2.07 -10.78 -32.84
C THR A 18 1.31 -9.97 -31.80
N VAL A 19 0.45 -10.62 -31.02
CA VAL A 19 -0.22 -9.99 -29.90
C VAL A 19 0.81 -9.80 -28.80
N VAL A 20 1.03 -8.55 -28.37
CA VAL A 20 1.85 -8.25 -27.20
C VAL A 20 1.09 -8.77 -25.99
N PRO A 21 1.71 -9.62 -25.15
CA PRO A 21 1.02 -10.17 -23.98
C PRO A 21 0.66 -9.09 -22.97
N LEU A 22 -0.40 -9.32 -22.20
CA LEU A 22 -0.73 -8.53 -21.02
C LEU A 22 0.49 -8.37 -20.12
N THR A 23 0.72 -7.16 -19.67
CA THR A 23 1.79 -6.84 -18.71
C THR A 23 1.17 -6.23 -17.46
N PHE A 24 1.45 -6.84 -16.29
CA PHE A 24 1.19 -6.21 -15.01
C PHE A 24 2.32 -5.23 -14.68
N ILE A 25 2.03 -3.94 -14.69
CA ILE A 25 2.99 -2.88 -14.39
C ILE A 25 3.18 -2.74 -12.89
N ASP A 26 2.06 -2.78 -12.14
CA ASP A 26 2.11 -2.76 -10.68
C ASP A 26 0.92 -3.53 -10.09
N VAL A 27 1.13 -4.08 -8.91
CA VAL A 27 0.10 -4.65 -8.05
C VAL A 27 0.45 -4.30 -6.62
N ALA A 28 -0.47 -3.71 -5.90
CA ALA A 28 -0.33 -3.32 -4.51
C ALA A 28 -1.59 -3.66 -3.71
N ALA A 29 -1.43 -3.96 -2.43
CA ALA A 29 -2.52 -4.16 -1.51
C ALA A 29 -2.19 -3.52 -0.17
N ASN A 30 -3.10 -2.70 0.36
CA ASN A 30 -2.87 -1.94 1.59
C ASN A 30 -4.15 -1.82 2.41
N TRP A 31 -4.02 -1.74 3.74
CA TRP A 31 -5.12 -1.39 4.60
C TRP A 31 -5.64 0.01 4.26
N ASN A 32 -6.95 0.13 4.09
CA ASN A 32 -7.60 1.44 4.01
C ASN A 32 -7.90 2.02 5.42
N ASN A 33 -8.45 3.24 5.45
CA ASN A 33 -8.73 3.95 6.70
C ASN A 33 -9.87 3.34 7.53
N VAL A 34 -10.68 2.45 6.94
CA VAL A 34 -11.82 1.83 7.62
C VAL A 34 -11.44 0.47 8.18
N ASN A 35 -11.65 -0.63 7.53
CA ASN A 35 -11.26 -1.96 8.00
C ASN A 35 -11.11 -2.97 6.85
N GLY A 36 -10.93 -2.49 5.63
CA GLY A 36 -10.73 -3.32 4.45
C GLY A 36 -9.31 -3.21 3.90
N ILE A 37 -8.97 -4.07 2.97
CA ILE A 37 -7.74 -4.01 2.19
C ILE A 37 -8.10 -3.59 0.78
N GLU A 38 -7.49 -2.51 0.30
CA GLU A 38 -7.59 -2.04 -1.07
C GLU A 38 -6.51 -2.71 -1.92
N ILE A 39 -6.93 -3.34 -3.00
CA ILE A 39 -6.08 -4.03 -3.96
C ILE A 39 -6.13 -3.23 -5.26
N ASN A 40 -4.97 -2.69 -5.66
CA ASN A 40 -4.79 -1.91 -6.87
C ASN A 40 -3.91 -2.67 -7.84
N TRP A 41 -4.22 -2.61 -9.13
CA TRP A 41 -3.29 -3.07 -10.17
C TRP A 41 -3.35 -2.20 -11.40
N VAL A 42 -2.23 -2.15 -12.08
CA VAL A 42 -2.04 -1.42 -13.32
C VAL A 42 -1.55 -2.38 -14.39
N THR A 43 -2.16 -2.32 -15.54
CA THR A 43 -1.84 -3.18 -16.69
C THR A 43 -1.56 -2.37 -17.95
N GLU A 44 -0.84 -2.98 -18.88
CA GLU A 44 -0.66 -2.53 -20.26
C GLU A 44 -0.87 -3.70 -21.22
N ASN A 45 -1.15 -3.39 -22.47
CA ASN A 45 -1.40 -4.37 -23.56
C ASN A 45 -2.59 -5.30 -23.26
N GLU A 46 -3.63 -4.75 -22.67
CA GLU A 46 -4.84 -5.47 -22.32
C GLU A 46 -5.69 -5.68 -23.56
N MET A 47 -5.59 -6.86 -24.13
CA MET A 47 -6.31 -7.26 -25.33
C MET A 47 -6.85 -8.68 -25.21
N MET A 48 -8.09 -8.89 -25.63
CA MET A 48 -8.74 -10.21 -25.64
C MET A 48 -8.76 -10.93 -24.29
N LEU A 49 -8.83 -10.18 -23.20
CA LEU A 49 -9.05 -10.75 -21.89
C LEU A 49 -10.55 -10.97 -21.66
N SER A 50 -10.90 -12.07 -21.00
CA SER A 50 -12.28 -12.38 -20.63
C SER A 50 -12.65 -11.82 -19.27
N LYS A 51 -11.76 -11.90 -18.29
CA LYS A 51 -11.94 -11.37 -16.93
C LYS A 51 -10.64 -11.30 -16.16
N TYR A 52 -10.67 -10.54 -15.06
CA TYR A 52 -9.74 -10.66 -13.95
C TYR A 52 -10.42 -11.35 -12.77
N GLU A 53 -9.66 -12.12 -12.00
CA GLU A 53 -10.00 -12.54 -10.65
C GLU A 53 -8.99 -11.95 -9.67
N VAL A 54 -9.49 -11.30 -8.62
CA VAL A 54 -8.69 -10.98 -7.44
C VAL A 54 -8.73 -12.23 -6.56
N GLU A 55 -7.58 -12.81 -6.32
CA GLU A 55 -7.44 -14.01 -5.52
C GLU A 55 -6.77 -13.69 -4.18
N ARG A 56 -7.26 -14.32 -3.09
CA ARG A 56 -6.71 -14.19 -1.74
C ARG A 56 -6.25 -15.54 -1.20
N SER A 57 -5.19 -15.51 -0.38
CA SER A 57 -4.63 -16.67 0.31
C SER A 57 -4.21 -16.33 1.74
N SER A 58 -4.23 -17.31 2.64
CA SER A 58 -3.69 -17.21 3.99
C SER A 58 -2.21 -17.64 4.10
N ASP A 59 -1.74 -18.45 3.15
CA ASP A 59 -0.43 -19.10 3.17
C ASP A 59 0.48 -18.70 1.98
N GLY A 60 -0.07 -17.98 0.98
CA GLY A 60 0.60 -17.63 -0.26
C GLY A 60 0.73 -18.78 -1.26
N LEU A 61 0.13 -19.93 -1.00
CA LEU A 61 0.18 -21.12 -1.83
C LEU A 61 -1.19 -21.47 -2.41
N GLN A 62 -2.21 -21.58 -1.55
CA GLN A 62 -3.58 -21.87 -1.95
C GLN A 62 -4.38 -20.58 -2.06
N PHE A 63 -4.83 -20.25 -3.27
CA PHE A 63 -5.54 -19.02 -3.57
C PHE A 63 -6.99 -19.29 -3.93
N ASN A 64 -7.89 -18.46 -3.41
CA ASN A 64 -9.32 -18.47 -3.72
C ASN A 64 -9.73 -17.12 -4.31
N ALA A 65 -10.50 -17.15 -5.38
CA ALA A 65 -11.07 -15.95 -5.98
C ALA A 65 -12.07 -15.30 -5.01
N ILE A 66 -11.91 -13.99 -4.81
CA ILE A 66 -12.80 -13.18 -3.95
C ILE A 66 -13.58 -12.15 -4.76
N TYR A 67 -13.07 -11.69 -5.91
CA TYR A 67 -13.74 -10.75 -6.81
C TYR A 67 -13.45 -11.06 -8.27
N ASN A 68 -14.42 -10.72 -9.12
CA ASN A 68 -14.26 -10.69 -10.58
C ASN A 68 -14.28 -9.22 -11.04
N GLN A 69 -13.42 -8.88 -12.00
CA GLN A 69 -13.34 -7.58 -12.64
C GLN A 69 -13.31 -7.73 -14.16
N GLN A 70 -14.15 -6.97 -14.85
CA GLN A 70 -14.13 -6.92 -16.29
C GLN A 70 -12.95 -6.09 -16.80
N PRO A 71 -12.20 -6.59 -17.80
CA PRO A 71 -11.12 -5.84 -18.43
C PRO A 71 -11.67 -4.74 -19.33
N LEU A 72 -10.91 -3.66 -19.49
CA LEU A 72 -11.24 -2.59 -20.45
C LEU A 72 -10.93 -2.98 -21.89
N ASN A 73 -9.95 -3.86 -22.10
CA ASN A 73 -9.53 -4.36 -23.42
C ASN A 73 -9.22 -3.25 -24.45
N THR A 74 -8.65 -2.13 -24.00
CA THR A 74 -8.33 -0.99 -24.87
C THR A 74 -6.93 -1.08 -25.48
N GLY A 75 -6.11 -2.03 -25.03
CA GLY A 75 -4.68 -2.09 -25.35
C GLY A 75 -3.83 -1.00 -24.68
N ALA A 76 -4.46 0.02 -24.11
CA ALA A 76 -3.82 1.09 -23.38
C ALA A 76 -3.57 0.71 -21.90
N ARG A 77 -2.86 1.57 -21.19
CA ARG A 77 -2.68 1.44 -19.75
C ARG A 77 -4.02 1.53 -19.04
N ALA A 78 -4.32 0.54 -18.19
CA ALA A 78 -5.53 0.46 -17.40
C ALA A 78 -5.19 0.36 -15.90
N THR A 79 -6.04 0.95 -15.07
CA THR A 79 -5.89 0.93 -13.60
C THR A 79 -7.18 0.44 -12.98
N TYR A 80 -7.06 -0.45 -12.02
CA TYR A 80 -8.17 -1.08 -11.32
C TYR A 80 -8.00 -0.96 -9.82
N LEU A 81 -9.13 -0.92 -9.13
CA LEU A 81 -9.23 -0.92 -7.67
C LEU A 81 -10.35 -1.87 -7.25
N GLN A 82 -10.04 -2.79 -6.36
CA GLN A 82 -11.00 -3.61 -5.64
C GLN A 82 -10.75 -3.55 -4.14
N LYS A 83 -11.76 -3.86 -3.36
CA LYS A 83 -11.69 -3.80 -1.89
C LYS A 83 -12.12 -5.12 -1.28
N ASP A 84 -11.22 -5.74 -0.52
CA ASP A 84 -11.58 -6.83 0.37
C ASP A 84 -12.12 -6.24 1.69
N GLU A 85 -13.43 -6.35 1.88
CA GLU A 85 -14.11 -5.81 3.06
C GLU A 85 -14.02 -6.74 4.27
N LEU A 86 -13.71 -8.01 4.04
CA LEU A 86 -13.61 -9.05 5.06
C LEU A 86 -12.28 -9.80 4.94
N PRO A 87 -11.14 -9.10 5.12
CA PRO A 87 -9.84 -9.75 5.07
C PRO A 87 -9.68 -10.77 6.20
N LEU A 88 -8.80 -11.73 6.01
CA LEU A 88 -8.47 -12.72 7.04
C LEU A 88 -7.83 -12.02 8.25
N ALA A 89 -8.06 -12.55 9.44
CA ALA A 89 -7.48 -12.01 10.67
C ALA A 89 -5.95 -12.08 10.70
N GLY A 90 -5.36 -13.05 9.99
CA GLY A 90 -3.92 -13.25 9.84
C GLY A 90 -3.31 -12.47 8.69
N ILE A 91 -2.21 -13.00 8.17
CA ILE A 91 -1.57 -12.49 6.96
C ILE A 91 -2.49 -12.75 5.77
N ASN A 92 -2.61 -11.76 4.90
CA ASN A 92 -3.31 -11.89 3.64
C ASN A 92 -2.30 -11.80 2.49
N TYR A 93 -2.41 -12.71 1.55
CA TYR A 93 -1.69 -12.67 0.28
C TYR A 93 -2.70 -12.44 -0.83
N TYR A 94 -2.39 -11.56 -1.77
CA TYR A 94 -3.23 -11.29 -2.93
C TYR A 94 -2.44 -11.45 -4.21
N ARG A 95 -3.12 -11.87 -5.25
CA ARG A 95 -2.65 -11.82 -6.64
C ARG A 95 -3.82 -11.56 -7.57
N ILE A 96 -3.51 -11.08 -8.76
CA ILE A 96 -4.48 -10.91 -9.84
C ILE A 96 -4.25 -12.03 -10.85
N LYS A 97 -5.32 -12.70 -11.23
CA LYS A 97 -5.37 -13.70 -12.29
C LYS A 97 -6.15 -13.12 -13.47
N ALA A 98 -5.50 -12.96 -14.59
CA ALA A 98 -6.11 -12.53 -15.83
C ALA A 98 -6.41 -13.76 -16.71
N TYR A 99 -7.60 -13.86 -17.24
CA TYR A 99 -7.98 -14.91 -18.17
C TYR A 99 -8.02 -14.35 -19.59
N ASN A 100 -7.32 -14.99 -20.50
CA ASN A 100 -7.46 -14.75 -21.93
C ASN A 100 -8.77 -15.34 -22.46
N ALA A 101 -9.19 -14.89 -23.63
CA ALA A 101 -10.38 -15.42 -24.31
C ALA A 101 -10.25 -16.91 -24.67
N ASP A 102 -9.03 -17.43 -24.82
CA ASP A 102 -8.73 -18.84 -25.07
C ASP A 102 -8.76 -19.72 -23.81
N GLY A 103 -9.02 -19.12 -22.63
CA GLY A 103 -9.06 -19.81 -21.35
C GLY A 103 -7.70 -19.92 -20.65
N SER A 104 -6.61 -19.54 -21.27
CA SER A 104 -5.30 -19.46 -20.59
C SER A 104 -5.29 -18.35 -19.56
N ALA A 105 -4.39 -18.45 -18.57
CA ALA A 105 -4.32 -17.47 -17.49
C ALA A 105 -2.91 -16.92 -17.27
N ILE A 106 -2.85 -15.64 -16.96
CA ILE A 106 -1.64 -14.90 -16.61
C ILE A 106 -1.79 -14.42 -15.16
N TYR A 107 -0.75 -14.55 -14.36
CA TYR A 107 -0.74 -14.15 -12.95
C TYR A 107 0.14 -12.96 -12.72
N SER A 108 -0.28 -12.09 -11.83
CA SER A 108 0.57 -11.03 -11.29
C SER A 108 1.57 -11.56 -10.25
N LYS A 109 2.46 -10.68 -9.78
CA LYS A 109 3.18 -10.90 -8.52
C LYS A 109 2.22 -11.10 -7.36
N ILE A 110 2.65 -11.83 -6.33
CA ILE A 110 1.94 -11.95 -5.06
C ILE A 110 2.31 -10.75 -4.18
N VAL A 111 1.32 -10.10 -3.59
CA VAL A 111 1.50 -9.05 -2.59
C VAL A 111 1.04 -9.52 -1.23
N LYS A 112 1.80 -9.18 -0.18
CA LYS A 112 1.57 -9.59 1.20
C LYS A 112 1.11 -8.42 2.04
N VAL A 113 0.03 -8.60 2.79
CA VAL A 113 -0.49 -7.62 3.76
C VAL A 113 -0.47 -8.23 5.15
N LEU A 114 0.25 -7.57 6.07
CA LEU A 114 0.28 -8.00 7.47
C LEU A 114 -1.05 -7.68 8.17
N PRO A 115 -1.45 -8.44 9.20
CA PRO A 115 -2.60 -8.10 10.01
C PRO A 115 -2.51 -6.69 10.55
N LYS A 116 -3.62 -5.97 10.61
CA LYS A 116 -3.67 -4.60 11.13
C LYS A 116 -3.12 -4.51 12.56
N ALA A 117 -3.34 -5.55 13.36
CA ALA A 117 -2.79 -5.68 14.71
C ALA A 117 -1.25 -5.81 14.75
N MET A 118 -0.61 -6.22 13.64
CA MET A 118 0.86 -6.32 13.55
C MET A 118 1.52 -5.07 12.96
N ILE A 119 0.73 -4.08 12.55
CA ILE A 119 1.28 -2.84 12.02
C ILE A 119 1.84 -2.03 13.19
N SER A 120 3.14 -1.87 13.18
CA SER A 120 3.85 -1.04 14.15
C SER A 120 3.63 0.45 13.84
N SER A 121 3.15 1.21 14.80
CA SER A 121 2.95 2.64 14.62
C SER A 121 3.15 3.44 15.92
N ILE A 122 3.55 4.71 15.76
CA ILE A 122 3.56 5.69 16.82
C ILE A 122 2.73 6.89 16.38
N THR A 123 1.71 7.24 17.15
CA THR A 123 0.82 8.36 16.86
C THR A 123 0.88 9.38 17.99
N VAL A 124 0.95 10.67 17.66
CA VAL A 124 1.04 11.76 18.63
C VAL A 124 -0.19 12.65 18.50
N TYR A 125 -0.85 12.92 19.63
CA TYR A 125 -2.04 13.75 19.67
C TYR A 125 -2.18 14.53 21.00
N PRO A 126 -2.97 15.64 21.03
CA PRO A 126 -3.58 16.29 19.88
C PRO A 126 -2.55 16.95 18.95
N ASN A 127 -2.83 17.00 17.67
CA ASN A 127 -2.09 17.80 16.71
C ASN A 127 -3.10 18.51 15.79
N PRO A 128 -3.29 19.82 15.90
CA PRO A 128 -2.50 20.79 16.64
C PRO A 128 -2.51 20.59 18.16
N VAL A 129 -1.39 20.97 18.79
CA VAL A 129 -1.22 20.95 20.25
C VAL A 129 -1.99 22.13 20.85
N VAL A 130 -2.95 21.85 21.73
CA VAL A 130 -3.84 22.86 22.35
C VAL A 130 -3.40 23.18 23.76
N GLU A 131 -2.78 22.20 24.44
CA GLU A 131 -2.32 22.30 25.82
C GLU A 131 -0.84 21.87 25.91
N ARG A 132 -0.26 21.99 27.13
CA ARG A 132 1.15 21.61 27.39
C ARG A 132 1.37 20.09 27.46
N ASN A 133 0.35 19.30 27.13
CA ASN A 133 0.40 17.85 27.17
C ASN A 133 0.15 17.29 25.80
N ILE A 134 0.99 16.36 25.39
CA ILE A 134 0.77 15.52 24.23
C ILE A 134 0.75 14.07 24.68
N PHE A 135 -0.03 13.27 23.97
CA PHE A 135 -0.13 11.84 24.20
C PHE A 135 0.50 11.11 23.02
N ILE A 136 1.28 10.11 23.33
CA ILE A 136 1.97 9.28 22.37
C ILE A 136 1.39 7.88 22.50
N LYS A 137 0.69 7.45 21.46
CA LYS A 137 0.16 6.09 21.33
C LYS A 137 1.22 5.23 20.66
N PHE A 138 1.71 4.25 21.37
CA PHE A 138 2.56 3.19 20.87
C PHE A 138 1.69 2.00 20.49
N GLN A 139 1.89 1.45 19.31
CA GLN A 139 1.19 0.29 18.79
C GLN A 139 2.20 -0.68 18.18
N ASN A 140 2.25 -1.91 18.71
CA ASN A 140 3.22 -2.93 18.33
C ASN A 140 4.67 -2.42 18.32
N GLN A 141 5.02 -1.65 19.35
CA GLN A 141 6.37 -1.09 19.50
C GLN A 141 7.17 -1.92 20.50
N PRO A 142 8.49 -2.07 20.29
CA PRO A 142 9.36 -2.73 21.24
C PRO A 142 9.27 -2.09 22.63
N VAL A 143 9.13 -2.91 23.66
CA VAL A 143 9.21 -2.43 25.07
C VAL A 143 10.61 -1.91 25.36
N GLY A 144 10.73 -0.87 26.20
CA GLY A 144 12.01 -0.29 26.53
C GLY A 144 11.97 1.19 26.83
N LYS A 145 13.16 1.81 26.78
CA LYS A 145 13.37 3.24 27.06
C LYS A 145 13.46 4.00 25.73
N TYR A 146 12.47 4.81 25.46
CA TYR A 146 12.45 5.71 24.31
C TYR A 146 12.97 7.07 24.67
N LYS A 147 13.95 7.57 23.93
CA LYS A 147 14.37 8.97 24.00
C LYS A 147 13.38 9.80 23.19
N ALA A 148 12.79 10.82 23.83
CA ALA A 148 11.90 11.78 23.22
C ALA A 148 12.58 13.14 23.14
N GLU A 149 12.81 13.65 21.93
CA GLU A 149 13.42 14.96 21.68
C GLU A 149 12.45 15.85 20.93
N LEU A 150 12.06 16.97 21.52
CA LEU A 150 11.25 18.00 20.87
C LEU A 150 12.16 19.15 20.44
N LYS A 151 12.16 19.46 19.16
CA LYS A 151 12.93 20.55 18.56
C LYS A 151 12.01 21.58 17.92
N ALA A 152 12.39 22.84 17.99
CA ALA A 152 11.75 23.91 17.20
C ALA A 152 12.17 23.82 15.72
N ALA A 153 11.52 24.58 14.86
CA ALA A 153 11.79 24.59 13.42
C ALA A 153 13.23 25.02 13.05
N ASP A 154 13.88 25.82 13.92
CA ASP A 154 15.28 26.23 13.81
C ASP A 154 16.28 25.16 14.30
N GLY A 155 15.79 24.00 14.72
CA GLY A 155 16.61 22.91 15.25
C GLY A 155 16.93 23.00 16.73
N LYS A 156 16.53 24.08 17.42
CA LYS A 156 16.77 24.26 18.87
C LYS A 156 16.05 23.18 19.67
N LEU A 157 16.79 22.48 20.55
CA LEU A 157 16.22 21.50 21.46
C LEU A 157 15.37 22.20 22.54
N ILE A 158 14.11 21.85 22.62
CA ILE A 158 13.14 22.37 23.57
C ILE A 158 13.01 21.46 24.80
N LEU A 159 12.94 20.15 24.53
CA LEU A 159 12.75 19.09 25.52
C LEU A 159 13.54 17.85 25.13
N SER A 160 14.17 17.23 26.09
CA SER A 160 14.66 15.85 26.00
C SER A 160 14.16 15.10 27.24
N ASP A 161 13.49 13.97 27.01
CA ASP A 161 12.89 13.14 28.05
C ASP A 161 13.03 11.66 27.71
N VAL A 162 12.83 10.78 28.69
CA VAL A 162 12.84 9.34 28.53
C VAL A 162 11.46 8.78 28.84
N ILE A 163 10.85 8.14 27.85
CA ILE A 163 9.57 7.47 27.99
C ILE A 163 9.82 5.97 28.13
N ILE A 164 9.37 5.39 29.23
CA ILE A 164 9.47 3.95 29.46
C ILE A 164 8.15 3.30 29.06
N ILE A 165 8.19 2.37 28.10
CA ILE A 165 7.06 1.54 27.75
C ILE A 165 7.33 0.09 28.20
N THR A 166 6.35 -0.46 28.86
CA THR A 166 6.38 -1.81 29.43
C THR A 166 5.50 -2.79 28.69
N GLU A 167 4.72 -2.27 27.75
CA GLU A 167 3.78 -3.03 26.91
C GLU A 167 3.89 -2.50 25.47
N GLU A 168 3.80 -3.41 24.50
CA GLU A 168 3.91 -3.07 23.06
C GLU A 168 2.80 -2.12 22.58
N ASN A 169 1.65 -2.12 23.29
CA ASN A 169 0.51 -1.27 23.01
C ASN A 169 0.16 -0.43 24.24
N CYS A 170 0.54 0.83 24.24
CA CYS A 170 0.28 1.73 25.35
C CYS A 170 0.15 3.19 24.90
N ILE A 171 -0.36 4.02 25.81
CA ILE A 171 -0.42 5.47 25.65
C ILE A 171 0.42 6.09 26.76
N LYS A 172 1.34 6.97 26.40
CA LYS A 172 2.17 7.72 27.33
C LYS A 172 1.95 9.21 27.17
N LYS A 173 1.93 9.92 28.28
CA LYS A 173 1.83 11.38 28.32
C LYS A 173 3.24 11.98 28.33
N LEU A 174 3.47 12.95 27.46
CA LEU A 174 4.67 13.79 27.48
C LEU A 174 4.24 15.22 27.85
N SER A 175 4.73 15.69 28.99
CA SER A 175 4.37 17.02 29.51
C SER A 175 5.43 18.04 29.12
N ILE A 176 5.01 19.10 28.44
CA ILE A 176 5.89 20.18 27.98
C ILE A 176 5.90 21.27 29.05
N LYS A 177 6.95 21.29 29.87
CA LYS A 177 7.06 22.25 31.00
C LYS A 177 7.24 23.70 30.56
N LYS A 178 7.80 23.93 29.34
CA LYS A 178 8.01 25.27 28.80
C LYS A 178 6.80 25.73 28.00
N HIS A 179 6.55 27.04 28.03
CA HIS A 179 5.59 27.63 27.08
C HIS A 179 6.17 27.52 25.66
N LEU A 180 5.40 26.95 24.76
CA LEU A 180 5.75 26.89 23.34
C LEU A 180 5.11 28.10 22.63
N ALA A 181 5.88 28.81 21.82
CA ALA A 181 5.34 29.78 20.90
C ALA A 181 4.55 29.10 19.79
N GLN A 182 3.62 29.81 19.17
CA GLN A 182 2.94 29.32 17.98
C GLN A 182 3.96 28.94 16.90
N GLY A 183 3.77 27.78 16.27
CA GLY A 183 4.67 27.35 15.23
C GLY A 183 4.76 25.82 15.06
N ALA A 184 5.74 25.44 14.25
CA ALA A 184 6.02 24.02 13.98
C ALA A 184 7.16 23.52 14.89
N TYR A 185 6.97 22.33 15.41
CA TYR A 185 7.94 21.60 16.22
C TYR A 185 8.08 20.18 15.67
N PHE A 186 9.19 19.53 15.99
CA PHE A 186 9.47 18.17 15.55
C PHE A 186 9.77 17.31 16.77
N LEU A 187 8.92 16.31 17.00
CA LEU A 187 9.12 15.31 18.04
C LEU A 187 9.77 14.06 17.42
N ARG A 188 10.98 13.78 17.87
CA ARG A 188 11.69 12.55 17.53
C ARG A 188 11.62 11.56 18.68
N LEU A 189 11.28 10.31 18.33
CA LEU A 189 11.28 9.19 19.26
C LEU A 189 12.26 8.12 18.76
N SER A 190 13.20 7.74 19.60
CA SER A 190 14.21 6.73 19.28
C SER A 190 14.39 5.73 20.41
N ILE A 191 14.76 4.50 20.08
CA ILE A 191 15.16 3.44 21.02
C ILE A 191 16.44 2.81 20.48
N ASN A 192 17.45 2.61 21.35
CA ASN A 192 18.75 2.06 20.98
C ASN A 192 19.37 2.78 19.76
N GLU A 193 19.27 4.13 19.74
CA GLU A 193 19.74 5.01 18.66
C GLU A 193 18.96 4.89 17.34
N GLU A 194 18.03 3.95 17.22
CA GLU A 194 17.16 3.81 16.05
C GLU A 194 15.95 4.74 16.17
N VAL A 195 15.73 5.59 15.16
CA VAL A 195 14.57 6.47 15.08
C VAL A 195 13.34 5.64 14.73
N LYS A 196 12.33 5.67 15.61
CA LYS A 196 11.04 4.99 15.41
C LYS A 196 9.94 5.92 14.91
N ALA A 197 10.03 7.20 15.25
CA ALA A 197 9.10 8.21 14.74
C ALA A 197 9.77 9.59 14.70
N ASP A 198 9.37 10.39 13.70
CA ASP A 198 9.70 11.81 13.56
C ASP A 198 8.41 12.54 13.17
N VAL A 199 7.80 13.23 14.15
CA VAL A 199 6.42 13.75 14.02
C VAL A 199 6.44 15.26 14.07
N LYS A 200 5.89 15.91 13.02
CA LYS A 200 5.65 17.35 13.00
C LYS A 200 4.44 17.69 13.88
N LEU A 201 4.63 18.54 14.85
CA LEU A 201 3.60 19.09 15.74
C LEU A 201 3.35 20.56 15.40
N ILE A 202 2.10 20.94 15.41
CA ILE A 202 1.68 22.34 15.24
C ILE A 202 1.18 22.85 16.58
N VAL A 203 1.74 23.95 17.07
CA VAL A 203 1.29 24.66 18.28
C VAL A 203 0.50 25.89 17.81
N LYS A 204 -0.73 26.04 18.30
CA LYS A 204 -1.60 27.19 18.05
C LYS A 204 -1.58 28.18 19.19
#